data_9a07fe153798035319ea07fe2b58d103
#
_entry.id   9a07fe153798035319ea07fe2b58d103
#
_cell.length_a   1.000
_cell.length_b   1.000
_cell.length_c   1.000
_cell.angle_alpha   90.00
_cell.angle_beta   90.00
_cell.angle_gamma   90.00
#
_symmetry.space_group_name_H-M   'P 1'
#
loop_
_entity.id
_entity.type
_entity.pdbx_description
1 polymer ?
#
loop_
_entity_poly.entity_id
_entity_poly.type
_entity_poly.pdbx_seq_one_letter_code
_entity_poly.pdbx_strand_id
1 'polypeptide(L)'
;YMRLVILFSILFIGVLWGPISLYCIEKKPVNVSIIVSIFFMIFFGGIALFQYIAFAPKLYVYGNKIVIKKWYGLRRKYYVKDIDKVIFEKSEGKIVTIQIISSISKDKYIDTVENFDKLLNYLLKNVEKEKMECYILGTKEEAEI
;
A
#
# COMPACT_ATOMS: atom_id res chain seq x y z
N TYR A 1 4.97 -3.06 -1.84
CA TYR A 1 3.64 -3.70 -1.96
C TYR A 1 3.66 -4.78 -3.04
N MET A 2 4.04 -4.45 -4.27
CA MET A 2 4.12 -5.38 -5.40
C MET A 2 4.99 -6.61 -5.10
N ARG A 3 6.14 -6.44 -4.42
CA ARG A 3 7.02 -7.57 -4.01
C ARG A 3 6.36 -8.54 -3.04
N LEU A 4 5.54 -8.04 -2.12
CA LEU A 4 4.78 -8.87 -1.17
C LEU A 4 3.67 -9.64 -1.88
N VAL A 5 2.94 -9.01 -2.80
CA VAL A 5 1.92 -9.68 -3.61
C VAL A 5 2.54 -10.78 -4.47
N ILE A 6 3.70 -10.53 -5.08
CA ILE A 6 4.43 -11.52 -5.86
C ILE A 6 4.89 -12.68 -4.97
N LEU A 7 5.45 -12.39 -3.79
CA LEU A 7 5.89 -13.42 -2.84
C LEU A 7 4.73 -14.32 -2.41
N PHE A 8 3.58 -13.73 -2.08
CA PHE A 8 2.38 -14.48 -1.71
C PHE A 8 1.78 -15.27 -2.88
N SER A 9 1.84 -14.73 -4.10
CA SER A 9 1.42 -15.45 -5.30
C SER A 9 2.29 -16.68 -5.56
N ILE A 10 3.62 -16.56 -5.38
CA ILE A 10 4.56 -17.68 -5.51
C ILE A 10 4.30 -18.72 -4.42
N LEU A 11 4.10 -18.30 -3.17
CA LEU A 11 3.75 -19.21 -2.07
C LEU A 11 2.41 -19.91 -2.34
N PHE A 12 1.42 -19.19 -2.86
CA PHE A 12 0.11 -19.74 -3.22
C PHE A 12 0.21 -20.81 -4.30
N ILE A 13 1.00 -20.55 -5.35
CA ILE A 13 1.28 -21.52 -6.42
C ILE A 13 2.00 -22.73 -5.85
N GLY A 14 3.01 -22.52 -5.01
CA GLY A 14 3.75 -23.62 -4.34
C GLY A 14 2.86 -24.51 -3.48
N VAL A 15 1.91 -23.90 -2.77
CA VAL A 15 0.92 -24.64 -1.96
C VAL A 15 -0.07 -25.43 -2.81
N LEU A 16 -0.45 -24.94 -4.00
CA LEU A 16 -1.28 -25.70 -4.94
C LEU A 16 -0.53 -26.88 -5.56
N TRP A 17 0.77 -26.71 -5.85
CA TRP A 17 1.60 -27.78 -6.42
C TRP A 17 1.88 -28.91 -5.41
N GLY A 18 1.96 -28.63 -4.12
CA GLY A 18 2.23 -29.65 -3.09
C GLY A 18 1.22 -30.80 -3.11
N PRO A 19 -0.10 -30.55 -3.00
CA PRO A 19 -1.12 -31.60 -3.07
C PRO A 19 -1.20 -32.31 -4.42
N ILE A 20 -0.98 -31.57 -5.53
CA ILE A 20 -0.95 -32.16 -6.87
C ILE A 20 0.23 -33.13 -7.00
N SER A 21 1.41 -32.75 -6.52
CA SER A 21 2.59 -33.61 -6.53
C SER A 21 2.42 -34.83 -5.63
N LEU A 22 1.84 -34.68 -4.44
CA LEU A 22 1.52 -35.78 -3.56
C LEU A 22 0.56 -36.78 -4.19
N TYR A 23 -0.47 -36.29 -4.89
CA TYR A 23 -1.38 -37.16 -5.62
C TYR A 23 -0.69 -37.90 -6.76
N CYS A 24 0.10 -37.20 -7.56
CA CYS A 24 0.75 -37.78 -8.75
C CYS A 24 1.90 -38.71 -8.39
N ILE A 25 2.68 -38.42 -7.32
CA ILE A 25 3.89 -39.15 -6.96
C ILE A 25 3.57 -40.26 -5.95
N GLU A 26 2.81 -39.95 -4.91
CA GLU A 26 2.56 -40.90 -3.79
C GLU A 26 1.29 -41.73 -3.96
N LYS A 27 0.50 -41.50 -5.01
CA LYS A 27 -0.80 -42.18 -5.29
C LYS A 27 -1.75 -42.19 -4.09
N LYS A 28 -1.70 -41.14 -3.27
CA LYS A 28 -2.63 -40.99 -2.14
C LYS A 28 -4.06 -40.78 -2.62
N PRO A 29 -5.08 -41.16 -1.85
CA PRO A 29 -6.47 -41.05 -2.26
C PRO A 29 -6.80 -39.56 -2.53
N VAL A 30 -7.46 -39.30 -3.66
CA VAL A 30 -7.83 -37.96 -4.18
C VAL A 30 -8.50 -37.10 -3.11
N ASN A 31 -9.34 -37.69 -2.28
CA ASN A 31 -10.10 -37.00 -1.25
C ASN A 31 -9.21 -36.30 -0.22
N VAL A 32 -8.11 -36.92 0.19
CA VAL A 32 -7.16 -36.35 1.16
C VAL A 32 -6.43 -35.15 0.52
N SER A 33 -5.99 -35.28 -0.71
CA SER A 33 -5.30 -34.20 -1.44
C SER A 33 -6.21 -33.00 -1.65
N ILE A 34 -7.48 -33.19 -1.95
CA ILE A 34 -8.46 -32.11 -2.12
C ILE A 34 -8.71 -31.41 -0.78
N ILE A 35 -8.93 -32.12 0.29
CA ILE A 35 -9.17 -31.52 1.62
C ILE A 35 -7.97 -30.68 2.06
N VAL A 36 -6.76 -31.21 1.90
CA VAL A 36 -5.52 -30.50 2.24
C VAL A 36 -5.38 -29.22 1.38
N SER A 37 -5.66 -29.31 0.07
CA SER A 37 -5.61 -28.14 -0.84
C SER A 37 -6.60 -27.05 -0.44
N ILE A 38 -7.83 -27.42 -0.11
CA ILE A 38 -8.85 -26.46 0.33
C ILE A 38 -8.44 -25.79 1.64
N PHE A 39 -7.92 -26.56 2.60
CA PHE A 39 -7.45 -26.02 3.86
C PHE A 39 -6.33 -24.99 3.66
N PHE A 40 -5.33 -25.31 2.85
CA PHE A 40 -4.25 -24.39 2.55
C PHE A 40 -4.71 -23.15 1.77
N MET A 41 -5.65 -23.30 0.83
CA MET A 41 -6.22 -22.18 0.08
C MET A 41 -6.95 -21.21 1.02
N ILE A 42 -7.78 -21.71 1.94
CA ILE A 42 -8.48 -20.88 2.91
C ILE A 42 -7.50 -20.20 3.86
N PHE A 43 -6.52 -20.93 4.37
CA PHE A 43 -5.55 -20.41 5.33
C PHE A 43 -4.68 -19.30 4.71
N PHE A 44 -4.01 -19.58 3.59
CA PHE A 44 -3.12 -18.59 2.96
C PHE A 44 -3.88 -17.48 2.25
N GLY A 45 -5.02 -17.78 1.64
CA GLY A 45 -5.91 -16.76 1.07
C GLY A 45 -6.47 -15.84 2.14
N GLY A 46 -6.85 -16.37 3.29
CA GLY A 46 -7.29 -15.59 4.45
C GLY A 46 -6.19 -14.68 5.00
N ILE A 47 -4.96 -15.18 5.11
CA ILE A 47 -3.80 -14.37 5.54
C ILE A 47 -3.52 -13.25 4.53
N ALA A 48 -3.52 -13.55 3.23
CA ALA A 48 -3.28 -12.56 2.19
C ALA A 48 -4.35 -11.46 2.19
N LEU A 49 -5.63 -11.85 2.29
CA LEU A 49 -6.75 -10.93 2.39
C LEU A 49 -6.67 -10.06 3.65
N PHE A 50 -6.37 -10.68 4.79
CA PHE A 50 -6.19 -9.98 6.05
C PHE A 50 -5.07 -8.95 5.97
N GLN A 51 -3.93 -9.31 5.39
CA GLN A 51 -2.82 -8.38 5.19
C GLN A 51 -3.21 -7.23 4.25
N TYR A 52 -3.90 -7.50 3.15
CA TYR A 52 -4.35 -6.47 2.22
C TYR A 52 -5.27 -5.45 2.91
N ILE A 53 -6.26 -5.92 3.67
CA ILE A 53 -7.19 -5.06 4.41
C ILE A 53 -6.50 -4.34 5.56
N ALA A 54 -5.59 -5.02 6.25
CA ALA A 54 -4.94 -4.52 7.45
C ALA A 54 -3.84 -3.48 7.17
N PHE A 55 -3.13 -3.59 6.07
CA PHE A 55 -1.97 -2.73 5.78
C PHE A 55 -2.29 -1.48 4.96
N ALA A 56 -3.48 -1.34 4.40
CA ALA A 56 -3.87 -0.12 3.70
C ALA A 56 -4.12 1.03 4.70
N PRO A 57 -3.26 2.04 4.75
CA PRO A 57 -3.53 3.20 5.59
C PRO A 57 -4.74 3.96 5.04
N LYS A 58 -5.61 4.44 5.92
CA LYS A 58 -6.74 5.29 5.53
C LYS A 58 -6.40 6.74 5.81
N LEU A 59 -6.54 7.57 4.78
CA LEU A 59 -6.29 9.00 4.83
C LEU A 59 -7.62 9.75 5.05
N TYR A 60 -7.63 10.62 6.04
CA TYR A 60 -8.76 11.51 6.31
C TYR A 60 -8.28 12.94 6.39
N VAL A 61 -9.02 13.83 5.77
CA VAL A 61 -8.73 15.25 5.74
C VAL A 61 -9.82 15.99 6.49
N TYR A 62 -9.46 16.77 7.49
CA TYR A 62 -10.39 17.52 8.33
C TYR A 62 -9.90 18.94 8.53
N GLY A 63 -10.56 19.92 7.91
CA GLY A 63 -10.24 21.32 8.11
C GLY A 63 -8.75 21.62 7.89
N ASN A 64 -8.02 21.87 8.96
CA ASN A 64 -6.59 22.20 8.96
C ASN A 64 -5.65 21.03 9.30
N LYS A 65 -6.16 19.81 9.33
CA LYS A 65 -5.38 18.62 9.71
C LYS A 65 -5.62 17.44 8.79
N ILE A 66 -4.58 16.67 8.59
CA ILE A 66 -4.59 15.37 7.93
C ILE A 66 -4.47 14.30 9.00
N VAL A 67 -5.35 13.32 9.01
CA VAL A 67 -5.33 12.19 9.94
C VAL A 67 -5.09 10.92 9.16
N ILE A 68 -4.01 10.24 9.49
CA ILE A 68 -3.63 8.96 8.91
C ILE A 68 -3.93 7.88 9.95
N LYS A 69 -4.86 7.01 9.63
CA LYS A 69 -5.20 5.87 10.46
C LYS A 69 -4.49 4.65 9.92
N LYS A 70 -3.52 4.14 10.67
CA LYS A 70 -2.89 2.84 10.39
C LYS A 70 -3.76 1.71 10.93
N TRP A 71 -3.65 0.51 10.35
CA TRP A 71 -4.47 -0.65 10.70
C TRP A 71 -4.40 -1.04 12.19
N TYR A 72 -3.22 -0.90 12.81
CA TYR A 72 -3.00 -1.21 14.22
C TYR A 72 -3.49 -0.09 15.18
N GLY A 73 -4.43 0.75 14.74
CA GLY A 73 -5.07 1.78 15.56
C GLY A 73 -4.27 3.05 15.78
N LEU A 74 -2.97 3.07 15.47
CA LEU A 74 -2.18 4.29 15.54
C LEU A 74 -2.70 5.33 14.57
N ARG A 75 -2.93 6.53 15.08
CA ARG A 75 -3.35 7.69 14.30
C ARG A 75 -2.20 8.70 14.28
N ARG A 76 -1.71 9.03 13.11
CA ARG A 76 -0.84 10.19 12.94
C ARG A 76 -1.69 11.38 12.51
N LYS A 77 -1.37 12.53 13.06
CA LYS A 77 -2.02 13.80 12.74
C LYS A 77 -0.95 14.75 12.23
N TYR A 78 -1.20 15.35 11.07
CA TYR A 78 -0.41 16.45 10.53
C TYR A 78 -1.28 17.69 10.51
N TYR A 79 -0.80 18.77 11.09
CA TYR A 79 -1.41 20.08 10.87
C TYR A 79 -0.67 20.72 9.70
N VAL A 80 -1.40 21.46 8.85
CA VAL A 80 -0.81 22.11 7.66
C VAL A 80 0.38 22.98 8.03
N LYS A 81 0.28 23.71 9.15
CA LYS A 81 1.35 24.57 9.67
C LYS A 81 2.65 23.85 10.05
N ASP A 82 2.53 22.55 10.42
CA ASP A 82 3.67 21.74 10.89
C ASP A 82 4.30 20.94 9.74
N ILE A 83 3.82 21.14 8.50
CA ILE A 83 4.39 20.55 7.31
C ILE A 83 5.57 21.40 6.85
N ASP A 84 6.75 20.80 6.86
CA ASP A 84 7.97 21.45 6.41
C ASP A 84 8.09 21.35 4.87
N LYS A 85 7.73 20.20 4.30
CA LYS A 85 7.86 19.93 2.87
C LYS A 85 6.90 18.85 2.40
N VAL A 86 6.41 19.00 1.18
CA VAL A 86 5.63 17.99 0.46
C VAL A 86 6.34 17.68 -0.85
N ILE A 87 6.60 16.41 -1.10
CA ILE A 87 7.22 15.95 -2.34
C ILE A 87 6.21 15.11 -3.10
N PHE A 88 5.96 15.47 -4.34
CA PHE A 88 5.16 14.73 -5.29
C PHE A 88 6.06 13.99 -6.26
N GLU A 89 5.71 12.76 -6.62
CA GLU A 89 6.37 12.04 -7.70
C GLU A 89 5.33 11.75 -8.78
N LYS A 90 5.65 12.11 -10.02
CA LYS A 90 4.82 11.88 -11.20
C LYS A 90 5.29 10.67 -11.98
N SER A 91 4.34 9.91 -12.51
CA SER A 91 4.56 8.88 -13.53
C SER A 91 3.51 9.07 -14.62
N GLU A 92 3.94 9.11 -15.87
CA GLU A 92 3.03 9.28 -17.03
C GLU A 92 2.09 10.49 -16.91
N GLY A 93 2.58 11.60 -16.35
CA GLY A 93 1.82 12.85 -16.18
C GLY A 93 0.86 12.88 -14.98
N LYS A 94 0.75 11.78 -14.21
CA LYS A 94 -0.08 11.72 -13.00
C LYS A 94 0.78 11.67 -11.74
N ILE A 95 0.33 12.33 -10.68
CA ILE A 95 0.96 12.21 -9.36
C ILE A 95 0.61 10.84 -8.78
N VAL A 96 1.61 10.01 -8.60
CA VAL A 96 1.46 8.63 -8.09
C VAL A 96 1.96 8.48 -6.65
N THR A 97 2.73 9.46 -6.17
CA THR A 97 3.28 9.43 -4.81
C THR A 97 3.20 10.79 -4.16
N ILE A 98 2.85 10.82 -2.90
CA ILE A 98 2.88 11.99 -2.03
C ILE A 98 3.75 11.66 -0.82
N GLN A 99 4.78 12.44 -0.57
CA GLN A 99 5.60 12.35 0.62
C GLN A 99 5.42 13.60 1.46
N ILE A 100 5.00 13.44 2.71
CA ILE A 100 4.84 14.53 3.67
C ILE A 100 5.99 14.46 4.66
N ILE A 101 6.71 15.56 4.77
CA ILE A 101 7.83 15.73 5.70
C ILE A 101 7.43 16.80 6.72
N SER A 102 7.56 16.44 7.97
CA SER A 102 7.42 17.35 9.11
C SER A 102 8.58 17.13 10.06
N SER A 103 8.80 18.05 10.99
CA SER A 103 9.85 17.95 12.03
C SER A 103 9.82 16.62 12.82
N ILE A 104 8.64 15.97 12.88
CA ILE A 104 8.42 14.78 13.71
C ILE A 104 8.46 13.50 12.87
N SER A 105 8.12 13.55 11.57
CA SER A 105 7.95 12.34 10.76
C SER A 105 8.07 12.59 9.26
N LYS A 106 8.40 11.52 8.56
CA LYS A 106 8.43 11.42 7.11
C LYS A 106 7.58 10.24 6.69
N ASP A 107 6.49 10.50 5.99
CA ASP A 107 5.58 9.46 5.52
C ASP A 107 5.37 9.58 4.00
N LYS A 108 5.36 8.44 3.32
CA LYS A 108 5.17 8.32 1.87
C LYS A 108 3.88 7.55 1.57
N TYR A 109 3.07 8.08 0.67
CA TYR A 109 1.80 7.50 0.23
C TYR A 109 1.83 7.32 -1.28
N ILE A 110 1.20 6.25 -1.74
CA ILE A 110 1.05 5.92 -3.16
C ILE A 110 -0.42 6.05 -3.57
N ASP A 111 -0.69 6.21 -4.83
CA ASP A 111 -2.02 6.42 -5.41
C ASP A 111 -3.04 5.30 -5.12
N THR A 112 -2.55 4.11 -4.75
CA THR A 112 -3.41 2.99 -4.34
C THR A 112 -4.00 3.13 -2.93
N VAL A 113 -3.61 4.16 -2.16
CA VAL A 113 -4.13 4.41 -0.82
C VAL A 113 -5.52 5.05 -0.90
N GLU A 114 -6.45 4.57 -0.06
CA GLU A 114 -7.81 5.13 0.01
C GLU A 114 -7.79 6.64 0.29
N ASN A 115 -8.56 7.40 -0.49
CA ASN A 115 -8.65 8.87 -0.43
C ASN A 115 -7.36 9.63 -0.84
N PHE A 116 -6.48 9.03 -1.65
CA PHE A 116 -5.28 9.69 -2.15
C PHE A 116 -5.59 11.01 -2.88
N ASP A 117 -6.55 11.01 -3.80
CA ASP A 117 -6.95 12.23 -4.53
C ASP A 117 -7.48 13.33 -3.63
N LYS A 118 -8.19 12.98 -2.55
CA LYS A 118 -8.66 13.95 -1.57
C LYS A 118 -7.49 14.57 -0.80
N LEU A 119 -6.49 13.77 -0.47
CA LEU A 119 -5.27 14.25 0.16
C LEU A 119 -4.50 15.16 -0.79
N LEU A 120 -4.31 14.75 -2.06
CA LEU A 120 -3.63 15.52 -3.08
C LEU A 120 -4.27 16.90 -3.25
N ASN A 121 -5.58 16.95 -3.53
CA ASN A 121 -6.32 18.18 -3.70
C ASN A 121 -6.27 19.08 -2.46
N TYR A 122 -6.29 18.49 -1.28
CA TYR A 122 -6.18 19.23 -0.04
C TYR A 122 -4.81 19.88 0.13
N LEU A 123 -3.73 19.12 -0.13
CA LEU A 123 -2.36 19.63 -0.03
C LEU A 123 -2.13 20.77 -1.03
N LEU A 124 -2.52 20.57 -2.29
CA LEU A 124 -2.39 21.59 -3.33
C LEU A 124 -3.14 22.91 -3.00
N LYS A 125 -4.23 22.80 -2.23
CA LYS A 125 -5.02 23.99 -1.84
C LYS A 125 -4.52 24.69 -0.57
N ASN A 126 -3.94 23.96 0.38
CA ASN A 126 -3.73 24.46 1.75
C ASN A 126 -2.25 24.57 2.15
N VAL A 127 -1.33 23.94 1.40
CA VAL A 127 0.11 24.05 1.65
C VAL A 127 0.69 25.12 0.73
N GLU A 128 1.65 25.88 1.24
CA GLU A 128 2.36 26.92 0.49
C GLU A 128 3.17 26.28 -0.65
N LYS A 129 3.14 26.88 -1.83
CA LYS A 129 3.85 26.35 -3.01
C LYS A 129 5.35 26.21 -2.80
N GLU A 130 5.95 27.09 -2.02
CA GLU A 130 7.38 27.06 -1.66
C GLU A 130 7.79 25.79 -0.91
N LYS A 131 6.84 25.13 -0.25
CA LYS A 131 7.03 23.86 0.47
C LYS A 131 6.75 22.63 -0.39
N MET A 132 6.36 22.83 -1.65
CA MET A 132 6.03 21.75 -2.56
C MET A 132 7.14 21.52 -3.58
N GLU A 133 7.50 20.29 -3.80
CA GLU A 133 8.40 19.87 -4.87
C GLU A 133 7.76 18.73 -5.66
N CYS A 134 8.04 18.68 -6.94
CA CYS A 134 7.54 17.64 -7.82
C CYS A 134 8.71 17.05 -8.63
N TYR A 135 8.80 15.73 -8.64
CA TYR A 135 9.83 14.98 -9.35
C TYR A 135 9.22 13.91 -10.25
N ILE A 136 9.95 13.51 -11.26
CA ILE A 136 9.59 12.34 -12.06
C ILE A 136 9.95 11.08 -11.28
N LEU A 137 9.04 10.12 -11.23
CA LEU A 137 9.21 8.89 -10.47
C LEU A 137 10.47 8.14 -10.91
N GLY A 138 11.35 7.86 -9.95
CA GLY A 138 12.62 7.15 -10.18
C GLY A 138 13.77 8.01 -10.66
N THR A 139 13.56 9.31 -10.85
CA THR A 139 14.60 10.29 -11.20
C THR A 139 14.66 11.38 -10.13
N LYS A 140 15.68 12.25 -10.25
CA LYS A 140 15.74 13.49 -9.46
C LYS A 140 15.39 14.72 -10.30
N GLU A 141 14.83 14.50 -11.49
CA GLU A 141 14.43 15.58 -12.37
C GLU A 141 13.16 16.23 -11.83
N GLU A 142 13.19 17.55 -11.68
CA GLU A 142 12.05 18.33 -11.26
C GLU A 142 10.98 18.33 -12.35
N ALA A 143 9.73 18.24 -11.93
CA ALA A 143 8.57 18.32 -12.80
C ALA A 143 7.65 19.44 -12.32
N GLU A 144 6.94 20.07 -13.22
CA GLU A 144 5.91 21.05 -12.87
C GLU A 144 4.74 20.37 -12.14
N ILE A 145 4.22 21.04 -11.11
CA ILE A 145 3.06 20.57 -10.31
C ILE A 145 1.76 20.78 -11.10
#